data_636b9391cb92354cce3d441fd2d62397
#
_entry.id   636b9391cb92354cce3d441fd2d62397
#
_cell.length_a   1.000
_cell.length_b   1.000
_cell.length_c   1.000
_cell.angle_alpha   90.00
_cell.angle_beta   90.00
_cell.angle_gamma   90.00
#
_symmetry.space_group_name_H-M   'P 1'
#
loop_
_entity.id
_entity.type
_entity.pdbx_description
1 polymer ?
#
loop_
_entity_poly.entity_id
_entity_poly.type
_entity_poly.pdbx_seq_one_letter_code
_entity_poly.pdbx_strand_id
1 'polypeptide(L)'
;TIDFDKKLYIRNSKKKEKQILPIKNTKRYNRIVLAISIICLGISVGFFGFAFNGLVNSDLFKNYYVSGNDVKIDFPNKKRNLIYIFMESTETSNVSKANGGTFDVSIMPNLENMALNNLNFSNSNLLGGAEESYGTSWTVAAMIAQTSGVPLKLKVDDYDSNSTKFSNIVTLGDILKDNGYNNYLMIGSDSEFGGRKAYFSTHGYEISDYYTAIKEGKISSDYYKWWGYEDKKLFTYAKEKLMEISKDDEPFNLTLLTADTHFADGYLEDDCEEVFDNHYANSFYCSDKMVSDFISWVKEQDFYDNTTIIITGDHPTMQNNFYKLDNGYKRTVFNTFINVYNDNNVRNKNRIFTTMDMFPTTLGAMGVNIEGNRLGIGTNLFSDSKTLAEEMGIDKLNTELKKNSAYYYQYIRKNEDKEKK
;
A
#
# COMPACT_ATOMS: atom_id res chain seq x y z
N THR A 1 -41.28 14.49 10.43
CA THR A 1 -42.61 14.26 9.80
C THR A 1 -42.98 15.53 9.07
N ILE A 2 -42.88 15.52 7.74
CA ILE A 2 -43.38 16.64 6.92
C ILE A 2 -44.89 16.46 6.84
N ASP A 3 -45.62 17.46 7.36
CA ASP A 3 -47.09 17.50 7.29
C ASP A 3 -47.48 17.89 5.84
N PHE A 4 -47.88 16.90 5.05
CA PHE A 4 -48.27 17.07 3.66
C PHE A 4 -49.77 17.41 3.48
N ASP A 5 -50.50 17.69 4.54
CA ASP A 5 -51.86 18.15 4.41
C ASP A 5 -51.98 19.63 4.00
N LYS A 6 -50.83 20.34 3.90
CA LYS A 6 -50.81 21.69 3.34
C LYS A 6 -50.75 21.64 1.82
N LYS A 7 -51.79 22.14 1.17
CA LYS A 7 -51.87 22.32 -0.28
C LYS A 7 -50.73 23.23 -0.74
N LEU A 8 -49.89 22.76 -1.67
CA LEU A 8 -48.83 23.57 -2.30
C LEU A 8 -49.46 24.47 -3.37
N TYR A 9 -49.27 25.78 -3.23
CA TYR A 9 -49.74 26.77 -4.19
C TYR A 9 -48.56 27.54 -4.78
N ILE A 10 -48.52 27.74 -6.12
CA ILE A 10 -47.64 28.75 -6.74
C ILE A 10 -48.47 30.03 -6.92
N ARG A 11 -47.93 31.14 -6.39
CA ARG A 11 -48.47 32.47 -6.61
C ARG A 11 -47.84 33.08 -7.85
N ASN A 12 -48.61 33.23 -8.92
CA ASN A 12 -48.18 33.90 -10.12
C ASN A 12 -48.23 35.44 -9.92
N SER A 13 -47.40 36.19 -10.70
CA SER A 13 -47.34 37.66 -10.68
C SER A 13 -48.70 38.37 -10.87
N LYS A 14 -49.75 37.65 -11.29
CA LYS A 14 -51.15 38.13 -11.42
C LYS A 14 -52.04 37.71 -10.26
N LYS A 15 -51.48 37.35 -9.07
CA LYS A 15 -52.23 36.98 -7.86
C LYS A 15 -53.21 35.79 -8.03
N LYS A 16 -53.07 34.95 -9.05
CA LYS A 16 -53.82 33.71 -9.15
C LYS A 16 -53.07 32.56 -8.51
N GLU A 17 -53.63 31.99 -7.45
CA GLU A 17 -53.11 30.79 -6.83
C GLU A 17 -53.52 29.57 -7.64
N LYS A 18 -52.59 28.75 -8.09
CA LYS A 18 -52.84 27.48 -8.77
C LYS A 18 -52.35 26.33 -7.87
N GLN A 19 -53.26 25.45 -7.48
CA GLN A 19 -52.91 24.23 -6.76
C GLN A 19 -52.12 23.32 -7.68
N ILE A 20 -50.90 22.95 -7.25
CA ILE A 20 -49.97 22.22 -8.13
C ILE A 20 -50.22 20.72 -8.08
N LEU A 21 -50.71 20.16 -6.97
CA LEU A 21 -50.99 18.72 -6.85
C LEU A 21 -52.02 18.44 -5.77
N PRO A 22 -53.13 17.76 -6.07
CA PRO A 22 -53.98 17.12 -5.05
C PRO A 22 -53.37 15.71 -4.78
N ILE A 23 -52.57 15.56 -3.72
CA ILE A 23 -52.08 14.23 -3.36
C ILE A 23 -53.19 13.50 -2.61
N LYS A 24 -54.00 12.75 -3.33
CA LYS A 24 -55.15 12.00 -2.78
C LYS A 24 -54.75 10.84 -1.85
N ASN A 25 -53.45 10.45 -1.76
CA ASN A 25 -53.00 9.35 -0.90
C ASN A 25 -51.60 9.62 -0.36
N THR A 26 -51.50 10.46 0.66
CA THR A 26 -50.25 10.89 1.28
C THR A 26 -49.42 9.72 1.81
N LYS A 27 -50.01 8.66 2.33
CA LYS A 27 -49.31 7.47 2.83
C LYS A 27 -48.61 6.71 1.69
N ARG A 28 -49.27 6.57 0.55
CA ARG A 28 -48.68 5.91 -0.63
C ARG A 28 -47.53 6.75 -1.23
N TYR A 29 -47.74 8.07 -1.30
CA TYR A 29 -46.71 9.00 -1.79
C TYR A 29 -45.47 8.99 -0.87
N ASN A 30 -45.65 9.09 0.45
CA ASN A 30 -44.53 9.05 1.40
C ASN A 30 -43.74 7.74 1.32
N ARG A 31 -44.42 6.59 1.12
CA ARG A 31 -43.73 5.31 0.90
C ARG A 31 -42.92 5.30 -0.39
N ILE A 32 -43.41 5.89 -1.46
CA ILE A 32 -42.72 5.99 -2.74
C ILE A 32 -41.50 6.91 -2.60
N VAL A 33 -41.63 8.08 -1.98
CA VAL A 33 -40.53 9.02 -1.74
C VAL A 33 -39.49 8.38 -0.85
N LEU A 34 -39.87 7.69 0.21
CA LEU A 34 -38.93 6.96 1.08
C LEU A 34 -38.20 5.87 0.31
N ALA A 35 -38.88 5.08 -0.51
CA ALA A 35 -38.27 4.05 -1.33
C ALA A 35 -37.25 4.63 -2.32
N ILE A 36 -37.59 5.71 -3.03
CA ILE A 36 -36.70 6.43 -3.94
C ILE A 36 -35.49 6.98 -3.16
N SER A 37 -35.70 7.58 -1.98
CA SER A 37 -34.59 8.10 -1.18
C SER A 37 -33.61 6.99 -0.73
N ILE A 38 -34.13 5.82 -0.34
CA ILE A 38 -33.31 4.66 0.01
C ILE A 38 -32.53 4.16 -1.21
N ILE A 39 -33.16 4.08 -2.39
CA ILE A 39 -32.50 3.68 -3.63
C ILE A 39 -31.42 4.70 -4.00
N CYS A 40 -31.72 6.00 -3.98
CA CYS A 40 -30.74 7.05 -4.26
C CYS A 40 -29.57 7.02 -3.29
N LEU A 41 -29.84 6.83 -1.99
CA LEU A 41 -28.80 6.65 -0.98
C LEU A 41 -27.96 5.42 -1.28
N GLY A 42 -28.58 4.28 -1.58
CA GLY A 42 -27.89 3.05 -1.94
C GLY A 42 -26.99 3.20 -3.19
N ILE A 43 -27.44 3.98 -4.18
CA ILE A 43 -26.63 4.30 -5.36
C ILE A 43 -25.45 5.21 -4.97
N SER A 44 -25.71 6.28 -4.21
CA SER A 44 -24.68 7.27 -3.84
C SER A 44 -23.56 6.70 -2.96
N VAL A 45 -23.87 5.72 -2.11
CA VAL A 45 -22.87 5.02 -1.28
C VAL A 45 -22.33 3.73 -1.91
N GLY A 46 -22.68 3.43 -3.16
CA GLY A 46 -22.19 2.24 -3.87
C GLY A 46 -22.71 0.90 -3.34
N PHE A 47 -23.76 0.91 -2.48
CA PHE A 47 -24.31 -0.28 -1.82
C PHE A 47 -24.71 -1.39 -2.79
N PHE A 48 -25.36 -1.05 -3.90
CA PHE A 48 -25.81 -2.06 -4.88
C PHE A 48 -24.62 -2.73 -5.58
N GLY A 49 -23.56 -1.96 -5.89
CA GLY A 49 -22.33 -2.52 -6.43
C GLY A 49 -21.63 -3.45 -5.43
N PHE A 50 -21.54 -3.04 -4.17
CA PHE A 50 -20.99 -3.87 -3.09
C PHE A 50 -21.79 -5.16 -2.90
N ALA A 51 -23.12 -5.07 -2.78
CA ALA A 51 -24.00 -6.23 -2.63
C ALA A 51 -23.90 -7.19 -3.84
N PHE A 52 -23.89 -6.64 -5.06
CA PHE A 52 -23.76 -7.43 -6.28
C PHE A 52 -22.42 -8.17 -6.33
N ASN A 53 -21.32 -7.47 -6.04
CA ASN A 53 -19.98 -8.09 -6.01
C ASN A 53 -19.86 -9.17 -4.94
N GLY A 54 -20.57 -9.03 -3.81
CA GLY A 54 -20.65 -10.07 -2.78
C GLY A 54 -21.43 -11.33 -3.19
N LEU A 55 -22.35 -11.21 -4.17
CA LEU A 55 -23.14 -12.32 -4.69
C LEU A 55 -22.50 -13.03 -5.88
N VAL A 56 -21.59 -12.35 -6.60
CA VAL A 56 -20.91 -12.91 -7.79
C VAL A 56 -19.54 -13.45 -7.37
N ASN A 57 -19.27 -14.70 -7.75
CA ASN A 57 -17.99 -15.33 -7.47
C ASN A 57 -16.96 -15.05 -8.58
N SER A 58 -15.70 -14.93 -8.18
CA SER A 58 -14.52 -14.86 -9.05
C SER A 58 -13.63 -16.08 -8.84
N ASP A 59 -13.18 -16.66 -9.93
CA ASP A 59 -12.17 -17.73 -9.93
C ASP A 59 -10.73 -17.16 -10.07
N LEU A 60 -10.53 -15.83 -9.94
CA LEU A 60 -9.23 -15.19 -10.12
C LEU A 60 -8.14 -15.89 -9.29
N PHE A 61 -8.34 -16.01 -7.99
CA PHE A 61 -7.34 -16.66 -7.12
C PHE A 61 -7.16 -18.14 -7.40
N LYS A 62 -8.23 -18.86 -7.73
CA LYS A 62 -8.16 -20.27 -8.11
C LYS A 62 -7.32 -20.51 -9.35
N ASN A 63 -7.38 -19.58 -10.32
CA ASN A 63 -6.72 -19.71 -11.61
C ASN A 63 -5.30 -19.16 -11.63
N TYR A 64 -4.98 -18.16 -10.78
CA TYR A 64 -3.73 -17.40 -10.89
C TYR A 64 -2.88 -17.35 -9.62
N TYR A 65 -3.40 -17.79 -8.47
CA TYR A 65 -2.61 -17.82 -7.25
C TYR A 65 -1.55 -18.92 -7.34
N VAL A 66 -0.31 -18.53 -7.06
CA VAL A 66 0.86 -19.43 -7.00
C VAL A 66 1.43 -19.36 -5.59
N SER A 67 1.41 -20.49 -4.88
CA SER A 67 2.05 -20.60 -3.58
C SER A 67 3.58 -20.76 -3.72
N GLY A 68 4.35 -20.15 -2.80
CA GLY A 68 5.78 -20.39 -2.72
C GLY A 68 6.16 -21.86 -2.46
N ASN A 69 5.22 -22.66 -1.94
CA ASN A 69 5.42 -24.09 -1.73
C ASN A 69 5.25 -24.93 -3.02
N ASP A 70 4.63 -24.37 -4.05
CA ASP A 70 4.29 -25.11 -5.27
C ASP A 70 5.28 -24.88 -6.42
N VAL A 71 6.26 -23.99 -6.23
CA VAL A 71 7.24 -23.62 -7.25
C VAL A 71 8.65 -23.65 -6.69
N LYS A 72 9.61 -23.86 -7.56
CA LYS A 72 11.02 -23.81 -7.19
C LYS A 72 11.48 -22.36 -7.04
N ILE A 73 12.13 -22.07 -5.92
CA ILE A 73 12.70 -20.75 -5.58
C ILE A 73 14.19 -20.95 -5.31
N ASP A 74 15.04 -20.48 -6.22
CA ASP A 74 16.48 -20.67 -6.16
C ASP A 74 17.19 -19.35 -5.83
N PHE A 75 17.87 -19.31 -4.70
CA PHE A 75 18.71 -18.17 -4.31
C PHE A 75 20.08 -18.23 -4.96
N PRO A 76 20.72 -17.07 -5.22
CA PRO A 76 22.12 -17.04 -5.65
C PRO A 76 23.04 -17.60 -4.56
N ASN A 77 24.20 -18.13 -4.94
CA ASN A 77 25.20 -18.69 -4.00
C ASN A 77 25.58 -17.68 -2.89
N LYS A 78 25.77 -16.42 -3.25
CA LYS A 78 25.94 -15.32 -2.31
C LYS A 78 24.61 -14.62 -2.14
N LYS A 79 23.95 -14.88 -1.03
CA LYS A 79 22.67 -14.25 -0.68
C LYS A 79 22.87 -12.77 -0.36
N ARG A 80 22.00 -11.91 -0.87
CA ARG A 80 22.06 -10.47 -0.65
C ARG A 80 21.19 -10.08 0.53
N ASN A 81 21.61 -9.12 1.32
CA ASN A 81 20.76 -8.46 2.30
C ASN A 81 19.65 -7.68 1.60
N LEU A 82 18.57 -7.43 2.32
CA LEU A 82 17.46 -6.60 1.87
C LEU A 82 17.22 -5.45 2.86
N ILE A 83 17.14 -4.23 2.36
CA ILE A 83 16.53 -3.09 3.05
C ILE A 83 15.28 -2.72 2.26
N TYR A 84 14.12 -2.84 2.90
CA TYR A 84 12.82 -2.56 2.28
C TYR A 84 12.15 -1.40 3.01
N ILE A 85 11.99 -0.26 2.34
CA ILE A 85 11.44 0.96 2.94
C ILE A 85 10.07 1.23 2.33
N PHE A 86 9.03 1.11 3.16
CA PHE A 86 7.69 1.60 2.87
C PHE A 86 7.61 3.07 3.29
N MET A 87 7.44 3.94 2.31
CA MET A 87 7.22 5.37 2.51
C MET A 87 5.72 5.64 2.57
N GLU A 88 5.22 6.03 3.72
CA GLU A 88 3.81 6.33 3.92
C GLU A 88 3.28 7.32 2.87
N SER A 89 2.14 6.98 2.24
CA SER A 89 1.42 7.83 1.28
C SER A 89 2.24 8.33 0.08
N THR A 90 3.37 7.69 -0.26
CA THR A 90 4.31 8.19 -1.27
C THR A 90 3.98 7.66 -2.66
N GLU A 91 3.72 8.57 -3.57
CA GLU A 91 3.28 8.28 -4.92
C GLU A 91 4.07 9.07 -5.99
N THR A 92 4.00 8.59 -7.23
CA THR A 92 4.69 9.25 -8.35
C THR A 92 4.17 10.68 -8.60
N SER A 93 2.95 11.01 -8.18
CA SER A 93 2.40 12.37 -8.27
C SER A 93 3.27 13.43 -7.60
N ASN A 94 4.09 13.05 -6.62
CA ASN A 94 4.97 13.94 -5.86
C ASN A 94 6.21 14.41 -6.62
N VAL A 95 6.62 13.72 -7.71
CA VAL A 95 7.76 14.15 -8.52
C VAL A 95 7.38 15.30 -9.46
N SER A 96 8.37 15.87 -10.14
CA SER A 96 8.15 16.93 -11.11
C SER A 96 7.34 16.44 -12.33
N LYS A 97 6.57 17.35 -12.95
CA LYS A 97 5.85 17.11 -14.22
C LYS A 97 6.79 16.64 -15.32
N ALA A 98 8.00 17.20 -15.37
CA ALA A 98 9.02 16.83 -16.34
C ALA A 98 9.36 15.33 -16.26
N ASN A 99 9.23 14.73 -15.08
CA ASN A 99 9.58 13.34 -14.81
C ASN A 99 8.37 12.43 -14.52
N GLY A 100 7.13 12.91 -14.76
CA GLY A 100 5.92 12.07 -14.70
C GLY A 100 5.00 12.35 -13.51
N GLY A 101 5.31 13.34 -12.67
CA GLY A 101 4.49 13.75 -11.53
C GLY A 101 3.54 14.90 -11.85
N THR A 102 3.13 15.65 -10.82
CA THR A 102 2.11 16.70 -10.92
C THR A 102 2.58 18.08 -10.47
N PHE A 103 3.76 18.21 -9.91
CA PHE A 103 4.34 19.45 -9.44
C PHE A 103 5.27 20.08 -10.49
N ASP A 104 5.33 21.41 -10.56
CA ASP A 104 6.30 22.10 -11.41
C ASP A 104 7.73 21.86 -10.90
N VAL A 105 7.90 21.82 -9.57
CA VAL A 105 9.11 21.42 -8.85
C VAL A 105 8.74 20.27 -7.93
N SER A 106 9.53 19.20 -7.96
CA SER A 106 9.31 18.02 -7.13
C SER A 106 9.24 18.36 -5.64
N ILE A 107 8.28 17.77 -4.94
CA ILE A 107 8.23 17.84 -3.47
C ILE A 107 9.03 16.71 -2.80
N MET A 108 9.63 15.81 -3.61
CA MET A 108 10.58 14.79 -3.16
C MET A 108 11.77 14.67 -4.15
N PRO A 109 12.60 15.73 -4.27
CA PRO A 109 13.63 15.82 -5.30
C PRO A 109 14.74 14.76 -5.19
N ASN A 110 15.06 14.29 -3.97
CA ASN A 110 16.09 13.28 -3.77
C ASN A 110 15.60 11.90 -4.23
N LEU A 111 14.38 11.52 -3.87
CA LEU A 111 13.75 10.26 -4.34
C LEU A 111 13.54 10.28 -5.86
N GLU A 112 13.11 11.41 -6.42
CA GLU A 112 13.04 11.60 -7.88
C GLU A 112 14.40 11.34 -8.52
N ASN A 113 15.47 11.95 -8.02
CA ASN A 113 16.81 11.73 -8.52
C ASN A 113 17.29 10.29 -8.32
N MET A 114 16.96 9.64 -7.20
CA MET A 114 17.25 8.22 -6.98
C MET A 114 16.56 7.35 -8.01
N ALA A 115 15.28 7.61 -8.31
CA ALA A 115 14.53 6.84 -9.30
C ALA A 115 15.00 7.06 -10.74
N LEU A 116 15.54 8.25 -11.06
CA LEU A 116 16.14 8.54 -12.36
C LEU A 116 17.50 7.84 -12.56
N ASN A 117 18.26 7.64 -11.49
CA ASN A 117 19.61 7.06 -11.53
C ASN A 117 19.67 5.58 -11.15
N ASN A 118 18.55 4.98 -10.77
CA ASN A 118 18.43 3.56 -10.43
C ASN A 118 17.22 2.95 -11.15
N LEU A 119 16.89 1.71 -10.86
CA LEU A 119 15.80 1.03 -11.52
C LEU A 119 14.45 1.52 -10.93
N ASN A 120 13.59 2.07 -11.79
CA ASN A 120 12.20 2.40 -11.50
C ASN A 120 11.29 1.65 -12.47
N PHE A 121 10.42 0.79 -11.96
CA PHE A 121 9.36 0.20 -12.77
C PHE A 121 8.23 1.20 -12.94
N SER A 122 7.85 1.44 -14.20
CA SER A 122 6.93 2.50 -14.58
C SER A 122 5.87 2.04 -15.56
N ASN A 123 4.67 2.53 -15.37
CA ASN A 123 3.54 2.39 -16.29
C ASN A 123 3.63 3.32 -17.51
N SER A 124 4.67 4.15 -17.60
CA SER A 124 4.90 5.12 -18.69
C SER A 124 6.37 5.12 -19.14
N ASN A 125 6.73 6.03 -20.07
CA ASN A 125 8.12 6.28 -20.45
C ASN A 125 8.91 7.11 -19.44
N LEU A 126 8.20 7.87 -18.57
CA LEU A 126 8.77 8.66 -17.49
C LEU A 126 8.83 7.86 -16.20
N LEU A 127 9.08 8.49 -15.04
CA LEU A 127 8.87 7.84 -13.76
C LEU A 127 7.38 7.49 -13.60
N GLY A 128 7.14 6.41 -12.90
CA GLY A 128 5.82 5.89 -12.66
C GLY A 128 5.86 4.85 -11.53
N GLY A 129 4.84 4.02 -11.45
CA GLY A 129 4.78 3.05 -10.38
C GLY A 129 3.65 2.05 -10.50
N ALA A 130 3.38 1.36 -9.40
CA ALA A 130 2.30 0.39 -9.31
C ALA A 130 0.94 1.08 -9.32
N GLU A 131 0.01 0.56 -10.13
CA GLU A 131 -1.38 1.00 -10.09
C GLU A 131 -2.06 0.46 -8.82
N GLU A 132 -2.90 1.31 -8.20
CA GLU A 132 -3.68 0.90 -7.04
C GLU A 132 -4.71 -0.17 -7.43
N SER A 133 -4.88 -1.16 -6.58
CA SER A 133 -5.85 -2.22 -6.77
C SER A 133 -6.74 -2.42 -5.54
N TYR A 134 -7.89 -3.08 -5.73
CA TYR A 134 -8.80 -3.33 -4.64
C TYR A 134 -8.16 -4.17 -3.52
N GLY A 135 -8.24 -3.66 -2.30
CA GLY A 135 -7.68 -4.30 -1.11
C GLY A 135 -6.18 -4.04 -0.90
N THR A 136 -5.63 -2.95 -1.50
CA THR A 136 -4.23 -2.54 -1.34
C THR A 136 -4.08 -1.04 -1.03
N SER A 137 -5.17 -0.31 -0.77
CA SER A 137 -5.23 1.16 -0.73
C SER A 137 -5.06 1.78 0.65
N TRP A 138 -4.47 1.07 1.61
CA TRP A 138 -4.15 1.55 2.95
C TRP A 138 -2.98 0.75 3.52
N THR A 139 -2.23 1.32 4.43
CA THR A 139 -0.90 0.89 4.86
C THR A 139 -0.76 -0.62 5.05
N VAL A 140 -1.58 -1.23 5.93
CA VAL A 140 -1.45 -2.68 6.21
C VAL A 140 -1.79 -3.52 4.99
N ALA A 141 -2.83 -3.16 4.24
CA ALA A 141 -3.22 -3.88 3.03
C ALA A 141 -2.15 -3.79 1.95
N ALA A 142 -1.50 -2.64 1.83
CA ALA A 142 -0.39 -2.43 0.90
C ALA A 142 0.86 -3.22 1.31
N MET A 143 1.23 -3.24 2.60
CA MET A 143 2.35 -4.03 3.11
C MET A 143 2.11 -5.53 2.87
N ILE A 144 0.89 -6.03 3.15
CA ILE A 144 0.51 -7.43 2.87
C ILE A 144 0.63 -7.70 1.36
N ALA A 145 0.08 -6.85 0.50
CA ALA A 145 0.13 -7.04 -0.94
C ALA A 145 1.56 -7.10 -1.47
N GLN A 146 2.43 -6.20 -1.01
CA GLN A 146 3.82 -6.10 -1.45
C GLN A 146 4.74 -7.19 -0.87
N THR A 147 4.29 -7.93 0.14
CA THR A 147 5.07 -9.02 0.77
C THR A 147 4.46 -10.41 0.60
N SER A 148 3.25 -10.51 0.04
CA SER A 148 2.57 -11.79 -0.18
C SER A 148 1.94 -11.96 -1.57
N GLY A 149 1.86 -10.88 -2.35
CA GLY A 149 1.23 -10.89 -3.68
C GLY A 149 -0.28 -11.13 -3.65
N VAL A 150 -0.96 -10.86 -2.52
CA VAL A 150 -2.42 -10.95 -2.39
C VAL A 150 -3.00 -9.71 -1.70
N PRO A 151 -4.21 -9.25 -2.06
CA PRO A 151 -4.85 -8.12 -1.43
C PRO A 151 -5.44 -8.50 -0.07
N LEU A 152 -5.59 -7.53 0.83
CA LEU A 152 -6.36 -7.71 2.06
C LEU A 152 -7.85 -7.42 1.79
N LYS A 153 -8.65 -8.48 1.67
CA LYS A 153 -10.11 -8.39 1.49
C LYS A 153 -10.80 -8.58 2.85
N LEU A 154 -11.23 -7.48 3.47
CA LEU A 154 -11.96 -7.52 4.74
C LEU A 154 -13.44 -7.79 4.51
N LYS A 155 -14.05 -8.63 5.37
CA LYS A 155 -15.50 -8.75 5.50
C LYS A 155 -16.02 -7.77 6.56
N VAL A 156 -17.32 -7.52 6.57
CA VAL A 156 -17.97 -6.58 7.49
C VAL A 156 -17.77 -6.96 8.97
N ASP A 157 -17.53 -8.23 9.26
CA ASP A 157 -17.32 -8.81 10.60
C ASP A 157 -15.83 -9.09 10.93
N ASP A 158 -14.91 -8.67 10.09
CA ASP A 158 -13.48 -8.87 10.27
C ASP A 158 -12.83 -7.76 11.14
N TYR A 159 -13.26 -7.65 12.38
CA TYR A 159 -12.70 -6.66 13.34
C TYR A 159 -11.56 -7.21 14.22
N ASP A 160 -11.18 -8.48 14.04
CA ASP A 160 -10.14 -9.12 14.84
C ASP A 160 -8.76 -8.98 14.15
N SER A 161 -7.72 -8.62 14.93
CA SER A 161 -6.33 -8.58 14.47
C SER A 161 -5.86 -9.91 13.85
N ASN A 162 -6.45 -11.04 14.26
CA ASN A 162 -6.20 -12.35 13.66
C ASN A 162 -6.63 -12.43 12.18
N SER A 163 -7.50 -11.55 11.72
CA SER A 163 -7.94 -11.50 10.32
C SER A 163 -6.83 -11.14 9.32
N THR A 164 -5.72 -10.59 9.81
CA THR A 164 -4.56 -10.18 9.01
C THR A 164 -3.40 -11.18 9.05
N LYS A 165 -3.45 -12.26 9.83
CA LYS A 165 -2.34 -13.22 9.97
C LYS A 165 -1.92 -13.89 8.68
N PHE A 166 -2.86 -14.26 7.82
CA PHE A 166 -2.59 -14.98 6.58
C PHE A 166 -1.71 -16.24 6.74
N SER A 167 -1.87 -16.95 7.85
CA SER A 167 -1.00 -18.06 8.26
C SER A 167 -0.91 -19.24 7.27
N ASN A 168 -1.81 -19.29 6.28
CA ASN A 168 -1.85 -20.38 5.29
C ASN A 168 -1.09 -20.06 3.98
N ILE A 169 -0.50 -18.88 3.85
CA ILE A 169 0.24 -18.52 2.65
C ILE A 169 1.72 -18.36 2.95
N VAL A 170 2.53 -18.53 1.91
CA VAL A 170 3.98 -18.26 1.96
C VAL A 170 4.22 -16.82 1.53
N THR A 171 4.88 -16.05 2.40
CA THR A 171 5.19 -14.65 2.18
C THR A 171 6.67 -14.42 1.95
N LEU A 172 7.06 -13.18 1.67
CA LEU A 172 8.47 -12.77 1.59
C LEU A 172 9.24 -13.16 2.87
N GLY A 173 8.64 -12.90 4.05
CA GLY A 173 9.25 -13.24 5.32
C GLY A 173 9.52 -14.73 5.50
N ASP A 174 8.57 -15.57 5.10
CA ASP A 174 8.73 -17.04 5.18
C ASP A 174 9.84 -17.52 4.25
N ILE A 175 9.81 -17.08 2.97
CA ILE A 175 10.83 -17.46 1.98
C ILE A 175 12.23 -17.05 2.44
N LEU A 176 12.38 -15.84 2.95
CA LEU A 176 13.67 -15.35 3.44
C LEU A 176 14.12 -16.14 4.67
N LYS A 177 13.24 -16.37 5.65
CA LYS A 177 13.53 -17.13 6.86
C LYS A 177 13.95 -18.57 6.55
N ASP A 178 13.23 -19.24 5.66
CA ASP A 178 13.55 -20.62 5.21
C ASP A 178 14.90 -20.69 4.49
N ASN A 179 15.38 -19.55 4.00
CA ASN A 179 16.69 -19.41 3.40
C ASN A 179 17.75 -18.81 4.33
N GLY A 180 17.51 -18.79 5.64
CA GLY A 180 18.47 -18.41 6.67
C GLY A 180 18.61 -16.91 6.90
N TYR A 181 17.64 -16.08 6.48
CA TYR A 181 17.63 -14.67 6.78
C TYR A 181 17.05 -14.40 8.18
N ASN A 182 17.56 -13.38 8.84
CA ASN A 182 16.92 -12.73 9.97
C ASN A 182 16.06 -11.58 9.46
N ASN A 183 14.75 -11.61 9.75
CA ASN A 183 13.80 -10.60 9.29
C ASN A 183 13.44 -9.63 10.43
N TYR A 184 13.54 -8.34 10.16
CA TYR A 184 13.24 -7.25 11.09
C TYR A 184 12.23 -6.28 10.48
N LEU A 185 11.23 -5.88 11.28
CA LEU A 185 10.33 -4.79 10.97
C LEU A 185 10.50 -3.68 12.00
N MET A 186 10.76 -2.46 11.55
CA MET A 186 10.83 -1.28 12.42
C MET A 186 9.80 -0.24 11.98
N ILE A 187 9.01 0.25 12.94
CA ILE A 187 7.96 1.25 12.74
C ILE A 187 7.91 2.19 13.95
N GLY A 188 7.67 3.49 13.72
CA GLY A 188 7.54 4.47 14.80
C GLY A 188 6.23 4.38 15.57
N SER A 189 5.21 3.72 15.02
CA SER A 189 3.87 3.61 15.57
C SER A 189 3.62 2.27 16.29
N ASP A 190 2.42 2.14 16.89
CA ASP A 190 1.95 0.88 17.49
C ASP A 190 1.76 -0.19 16.40
N SER A 191 2.48 -1.31 16.52
CA SER A 191 2.41 -2.42 15.57
C SER A 191 1.10 -3.22 15.61
N GLU A 192 0.34 -3.14 16.70
CA GLU A 192 -0.99 -3.77 16.79
C GLU A 192 -2.01 -3.09 15.86
N PHE A 193 -1.81 -1.78 15.59
CA PHE A 193 -2.73 -1.03 14.74
C PHE A 193 -2.84 -1.64 13.33
N GLY A 194 -4.07 -1.93 12.93
CA GLY A 194 -4.39 -2.55 11.64
C GLY A 194 -3.93 -4.01 11.50
N GLY A 195 -3.39 -4.64 12.57
CA GLY A 195 -2.96 -6.03 12.57
C GLY A 195 -1.58 -6.29 11.98
N ARG A 196 -0.72 -5.25 11.86
CA ARG A 196 0.66 -5.39 11.35
C ARG A 196 1.45 -6.42 12.15
N LYS A 197 1.41 -6.33 13.50
CA LYS A 197 2.09 -7.28 14.36
C LYS A 197 1.62 -8.71 14.12
N ALA A 198 0.30 -8.92 14.01
CA ALA A 198 -0.25 -10.25 13.77
C ALA A 198 0.27 -10.85 12.45
N TYR A 199 0.36 -10.06 11.38
CA TYR A 199 0.90 -10.50 10.10
C TYR A 199 2.40 -10.78 10.16
N PHE A 200 3.21 -9.78 10.47
CA PHE A 200 4.66 -9.89 10.37
C PHE A 200 5.25 -10.90 11.37
N SER A 201 4.73 -10.96 12.62
CA SER A 201 5.18 -11.99 13.59
C SER A 201 4.86 -13.40 13.13
N THR A 202 3.69 -13.61 12.47
CA THR A 202 3.32 -14.92 11.92
C THR A 202 4.30 -15.36 10.83
N HIS A 203 4.84 -14.40 10.07
CA HIS A 203 5.75 -14.64 8.96
C HIS A 203 7.23 -14.37 9.28
N GLY A 204 7.60 -14.56 10.55
CA GLY A 204 9.00 -14.68 10.97
C GLY A 204 9.77 -13.38 11.12
N TYR A 205 9.09 -12.22 11.31
CA TYR A 205 9.74 -10.96 11.62
C TYR A 205 9.86 -10.71 13.11
N GLU A 206 11.02 -10.22 13.55
CA GLU A 206 11.19 -9.51 14.81
C GLU A 206 10.70 -8.07 14.62
N ILE A 207 9.89 -7.57 15.56
CA ILE A 207 9.25 -6.26 15.43
C ILE A 207 9.78 -5.31 16.48
N SER A 208 10.28 -4.15 16.01
CA SER A 208 10.63 -2.99 16.84
C SER A 208 9.65 -1.86 16.55
N ASP A 209 8.82 -1.51 17.52
CA ASP A 209 7.77 -0.50 17.41
C ASP A 209 7.86 0.56 18.52
N TYR A 210 6.87 1.44 18.59
CA TYR A 210 6.76 2.47 19.62
C TYR A 210 6.92 1.91 21.04
N TYR A 211 6.24 0.81 21.37
CA TYR A 211 6.33 0.21 22.72
C TYR A 211 7.66 -0.49 22.96
N THR A 212 8.27 -1.03 21.94
CA THR A 212 9.63 -1.58 22.01
C THR A 212 10.64 -0.48 22.36
N ALA A 213 10.53 0.69 21.72
CA ALA A 213 11.40 1.84 22.00
C ALA A 213 11.26 2.36 23.46
N ILE A 214 10.04 2.36 24.00
CA ILE A 214 9.81 2.69 25.43
C ILE A 214 10.46 1.62 26.32
N LYS A 215 10.23 0.35 26.06
CA LYS A 215 10.77 -0.77 26.83
C LYS A 215 12.29 -0.78 26.86
N GLU A 216 12.92 -0.41 25.76
CA GLU A 216 14.39 -0.31 25.63
C GLU A 216 14.95 1.01 26.19
N GLY A 217 14.11 1.92 26.66
CA GLY A 217 14.52 3.22 27.20
C GLY A 217 15.03 4.21 26.15
N LYS A 218 14.76 3.96 24.87
CA LYS A 218 15.12 4.86 23.77
C LYS A 218 14.28 6.13 23.74
N ILE A 219 13.03 6.03 24.22
CA ILE A 219 12.12 7.15 24.44
C ILE A 219 11.44 7.00 25.81
N SER A 220 11.01 8.12 26.41
CA SER A 220 10.21 8.09 27.64
C SER A 220 8.76 7.61 27.36
N SER A 221 8.08 7.13 28.38
CA SER A 221 6.72 6.60 28.24
C SER A 221 5.65 7.65 27.88
N ASP A 222 5.96 8.93 28.09
CA ASP A 222 5.15 10.09 27.73
C ASP A 222 5.55 10.73 26.38
N TYR A 223 6.59 10.22 25.73
CA TYR A 223 7.02 10.68 24.42
C TYR A 223 6.05 10.16 23.35
N TYR A 224 5.35 11.06 22.70
CA TYR A 224 4.44 10.74 21.62
C TYR A 224 4.38 11.89 20.63
N LYS A 225 4.81 11.62 19.40
CA LYS A 225 4.72 12.52 18.26
C LYS A 225 3.89 11.85 17.19
N TRP A 226 3.00 12.56 16.56
CA TRP A 226 2.19 12.06 15.45
C TRP A 226 1.55 10.67 15.73
N TRP A 227 2.12 9.58 15.20
CA TRP A 227 1.64 8.20 15.37
C TRP A 227 2.43 7.37 16.39
N GLY A 228 3.37 7.96 17.09
CA GLY A 228 4.26 7.32 18.03
C GLY A 228 5.56 8.10 18.19
N TYR A 229 6.70 7.59 17.65
CA TYR A 229 7.88 8.40 17.42
C TYR A 229 8.04 8.68 15.90
N GLU A 230 8.60 9.82 15.58
CA GLU A 230 8.76 10.38 14.24
C GLU A 230 9.81 9.65 13.40
N ASP A 231 9.79 9.86 12.08
CA ASP A 231 10.66 9.18 11.10
C ASP A 231 12.15 9.48 11.33
N LYS A 232 12.50 10.62 11.87
CA LYS A 232 13.88 10.97 12.25
C LYS A 232 14.46 9.97 13.27
N LYS A 233 13.69 9.60 14.28
CA LYS A 233 14.08 8.55 15.23
C LYS A 233 14.05 7.17 14.59
N LEU A 234 13.07 6.89 13.71
CA LEU A 234 13.01 5.63 12.97
C LEU A 234 14.33 5.38 12.23
N PHE A 235 14.81 6.35 11.43
CA PHE A 235 16.06 6.21 10.71
C PHE A 235 17.29 6.17 11.63
N THR A 236 17.28 6.87 12.75
CA THR A 236 18.35 6.76 13.76
C THR A 236 18.43 5.35 14.31
N TYR A 237 17.32 4.78 14.75
CA TYR A 237 17.28 3.43 15.30
C TYR A 237 17.51 2.35 14.24
N ALA A 238 17.12 2.60 13.00
CA ALA A 238 17.43 1.72 11.87
C ALA A 238 18.95 1.65 11.59
N LYS A 239 19.67 2.78 11.69
CA LYS A 239 21.15 2.79 11.60
C LYS A 239 21.78 1.97 12.72
N GLU A 240 21.31 2.15 13.98
CA GLU A 240 21.80 1.35 15.12
C GLU A 240 21.56 -0.15 14.89
N LYS A 241 20.34 -0.52 14.43
CA LYS A 241 20.00 -1.91 14.16
C LYS A 241 20.83 -2.50 13.03
N LEU A 242 21.07 -1.76 11.95
CA LEU A 242 21.95 -2.21 10.85
C LEU A 242 23.39 -2.43 11.31
N MET A 243 23.92 -1.56 12.19
CA MET A 243 25.27 -1.74 12.78
C MET A 243 25.35 -2.94 13.72
N GLU A 244 24.23 -3.38 14.29
CA GLU A 244 24.12 -4.60 15.09
C GLU A 244 24.07 -5.83 14.18
N ILE A 245 23.06 -5.93 13.30
CA ILE A 245 22.76 -7.14 12.52
C ILE A 245 23.73 -7.41 11.36
N SER A 246 24.45 -6.39 10.90
CA SER A 246 25.47 -6.55 9.85
C SER A 246 26.76 -7.24 10.33
N LYS A 247 26.89 -7.50 11.63
CA LYS A 247 28.01 -8.25 12.22
C LYS A 247 27.78 -9.75 12.20
N ASP A 248 26.55 -10.18 12.00
CA ASP A 248 26.18 -11.58 11.91
C ASP A 248 26.54 -12.12 10.53
N ASP A 249 26.84 -13.41 10.43
CA ASP A 249 27.16 -14.09 9.17
C ASP A 249 25.92 -14.34 8.32
N GLU A 250 24.74 -14.36 8.93
CA GLU A 250 23.45 -14.57 8.28
C GLU A 250 22.99 -13.30 7.53
N PRO A 251 22.42 -13.46 6.35
CA PRO A 251 21.85 -12.33 5.65
C PRO A 251 20.62 -11.76 6.41
N PHE A 252 20.44 -10.46 6.32
CA PHE A 252 19.32 -9.79 6.97
C PHE A 252 18.31 -9.23 5.96
N ASN A 253 17.07 -9.08 6.44
CA ASN A 253 16.03 -8.27 5.85
C ASN A 253 15.58 -7.24 6.88
N LEU A 254 15.86 -5.97 6.64
CA LEU A 254 15.34 -4.86 7.42
C LEU A 254 14.23 -4.15 6.66
N THR A 255 13.01 -4.28 7.16
CA THR A 255 11.82 -3.59 6.63
C THR A 255 11.50 -2.38 7.51
N LEU A 256 11.36 -1.21 6.90
CA LEU A 256 11.00 0.05 7.56
C LEU A 256 9.64 0.53 7.05
N LEU A 257 8.83 1.14 7.93
CA LEU A 257 7.63 1.88 7.57
C LEU A 257 7.70 3.28 8.17
N THR A 258 7.69 4.31 7.33
CA THR A 258 7.61 5.71 7.74
C THR A 258 6.17 6.10 8.09
N ALA A 259 5.97 7.23 8.78
CA ALA A 259 4.66 7.69 9.21
C ALA A 259 4.44 9.20 9.06
N ASP A 260 5.50 10.02 8.91
CA ASP A 260 5.40 11.48 8.97
C ASP A 260 4.59 12.06 7.80
N THR A 261 4.47 11.35 6.69
CA THR A 261 3.66 11.74 5.53
C THR A 261 2.21 11.23 5.55
N HIS A 262 1.74 10.70 6.70
CA HIS A 262 0.35 10.23 6.84
C HIS A 262 -0.63 11.43 6.81
N PHE A 263 -1.77 11.24 6.12
CA PHE A 263 -2.84 12.24 6.08
C PHE A 263 -3.52 12.38 7.50
N ALA A 264 -4.12 13.52 7.89
CA ALA A 264 -4.16 14.74 7.08
C ALA A 264 -2.91 15.60 7.35
N ASP A 265 -2.37 16.16 6.29
CA ASP A 265 -1.30 17.16 6.27
C ASP A 265 0.09 16.71 6.77
N GLY A 266 0.24 15.46 7.23
CA GLY A 266 1.51 14.93 7.70
C GLY A 266 2.02 15.56 8.99
N TYR A 267 3.21 15.14 9.39
CA TYR A 267 4.00 15.73 10.48
C TYR A 267 5.27 16.37 9.91
N LEU A 268 5.61 17.53 10.39
CA LEU A 268 6.81 18.24 10.00
C LEU A 268 7.72 18.40 11.22
N GLU A 269 8.94 17.89 11.11
CA GLU A 269 9.97 18.05 12.14
C GLU A 269 10.34 19.54 12.34
N ASP A 270 10.62 19.93 13.57
CA ASP A 270 10.91 21.33 13.93
C ASP A 270 12.15 21.90 13.21
N ASP A 271 13.07 21.05 12.77
CA ASP A 271 14.31 21.42 12.06
C ASP A 271 14.23 21.21 10.55
N CYS A 272 13.07 20.85 10.02
CA CYS A 272 12.85 20.77 8.58
C CYS A 272 12.63 22.14 7.96
N GLU A 273 13.23 22.34 6.80
CA GLU A 273 13.04 23.54 6.00
C GLU A 273 11.65 23.56 5.36
N GLU A 274 10.92 24.66 5.53
CA GLU A 274 9.66 24.90 4.83
C GLU A 274 9.93 25.57 3.47
N VAL A 275 9.96 24.76 2.41
CA VAL A 275 10.29 25.18 1.04
C VAL A 275 9.04 25.56 0.24
N PHE A 276 7.90 24.98 0.61
CA PHE A 276 6.62 25.16 -0.08
C PHE A 276 5.62 25.90 0.81
N ASP A 277 4.68 26.62 0.20
CA ASP A 277 3.57 27.27 0.92
C ASP A 277 2.56 26.28 1.53
N ASN A 278 2.72 24.98 1.26
CA ASN A 278 1.82 23.92 1.71
C ASN A 278 2.52 23.01 2.72
N HIS A 279 1.95 22.87 3.90
CA HIS A 279 2.49 22.07 5.00
C HIS A 279 2.71 20.61 4.61
N TYR A 280 1.75 20.00 3.93
CA TYR A 280 1.86 18.59 3.51
C TYR A 280 2.96 18.36 2.47
N ALA A 281 3.17 19.34 1.57
CA ALA A 281 4.31 19.31 0.64
C ALA A 281 5.66 19.39 1.39
N ASN A 282 5.75 20.18 2.46
CA ASN A 282 6.94 20.26 3.30
C ASN A 282 7.16 18.97 4.09
N SER A 283 6.11 18.27 4.55
CA SER A 283 6.24 16.95 5.19
C SER A 283 6.84 15.92 4.24
N PHE A 284 6.42 15.90 2.96
CA PHE A 284 7.05 15.05 1.93
C PHE A 284 8.50 15.45 1.66
N TYR A 285 8.78 16.75 1.57
CA TYR A 285 10.14 17.26 1.33
C TYR A 285 11.09 16.90 2.49
N CYS A 286 10.62 16.98 3.73
CA CYS A 286 11.36 16.59 4.90
C CYS A 286 11.63 15.07 4.92
N SER A 287 10.60 14.26 4.66
CA SER A 287 10.71 12.79 4.59
C SER A 287 11.67 12.35 3.48
N ASP A 288 11.60 12.99 2.30
CA ASP A 288 12.52 12.80 1.19
C ASP A 288 14.00 13.04 1.59
N LYS A 289 14.25 14.11 2.34
CA LYS A 289 15.58 14.41 2.85
C LYS A 289 16.05 13.36 3.85
N MET A 290 15.22 12.97 4.81
CA MET A 290 15.56 11.97 5.82
C MET A 290 15.89 10.61 5.20
N VAL A 291 15.11 10.13 4.24
CA VAL A 291 15.40 8.87 3.56
C VAL A 291 16.67 8.98 2.70
N SER A 292 16.89 10.12 2.06
CA SER A 292 18.12 10.36 1.29
C SER A 292 19.38 10.33 2.15
N ASP A 293 19.34 10.96 3.32
CA ASP A 293 20.43 10.96 4.29
C ASP A 293 20.67 9.54 4.86
N PHE A 294 19.60 8.77 5.07
CA PHE A 294 19.71 7.36 5.47
C PHE A 294 20.36 6.50 4.38
N ILE A 295 19.92 6.60 3.13
CA ILE A 295 20.50 5.85 2.00
C ILE A 295 21.96 6.24 1.75
N SER A 296 22.30 7.53 1.89
CA SER A 296 23.67 8.01 1.77
C SER A 296 24.58 7.37 2.82
N TRP A 297 24.10 7.31 4.07
CA TRP A 297 24.81 6.61 5.13
C TRP A 297 24.93 5.10 4.88
N VAL A 298 23.86 4.44 4.38
CA VAL A 298 23.92 2.99 4.04
C VAL A 298 24.98 2.72 3.00
N LYS A 299 25.15 3.60 2.00
CA LYS A 299 26.15 3.45 0.92
C LYS A 299 27.59 3.51 1.43
N GLU A 300 27.83 4.08 2.58
CA GLU A 300 29.16 4.16 3.22
C GLU A 300 29.51 2.91 4.06
N GLN A 301 28.56 1.96 4.23
CA GLN A 301 28.76 0.80 5.09
C GLN A 301 29.33 -0.40 4.31
N ASP A 302 30.14 -1.22 4.96
CA ASP A 302 30.78 -2.40 4.38
C ASP A 302 29.79 -3.43 3.82
N PHE A 303 28.56 -3.48 4.38
CA PHE A 303 27.51 -4.38 3.92
C PHE A 303 26.80 -3.91 2.63
N TYR A 304 27.01 -2.65 2.19
CA TYR A 304 26.26 -2.05 1.08
C TYR A 304 26.39 -2.84 -0.22
N ASP A 305 27.60 -3.25 -0.59
CA ASP A 305 27.85 -3.95 -1.86
C ASP A 305 27.03 -5.24 -1.99
N ASN A 306 26.69 -5.88 -0.87
CA ASN A 306 25.87 -7.07 -0.82
C ASN A 306 24.44 -6.81 -0.35
N THR A 307 23.92 -5.59 -0.50
CA THR A 307 22.58 -5.20 -0.04
C THR A 307 21.76 -4.66 -1.18
N THR A 308 20.57 -5.23 -1.38
CA THR A 308 19.54 -4.68 -2.28
C THR A 308 18.63 -3.75 -1.46
N ILE A 309 18.38 -2.55 -1.98
CA ILE A 309 17.51 -1.57 -1.32
C ILE A 309 16.30 -1.32 -2.20
N ILE A 310 15.11 -1.40 -1.61
CA ILE A 310 13.84 -1.08 -2.26
C ILE A 310 13.18 0.04 -1.46
N ILE A 311 12.87 1.14 -2.14
CA ILE A 311 12.09 2.23 -1.59
C ILE A 311 10.79 2.27 -2.39
N THR A 312 9.66 2.15 -1.72
CA THR A 312 8.34 2.16 -2.35
C THR A 312 7.36 2.92 -1.49
N GLY A 313 6.39 3.57 -2.12
CA GLY A 313 5.21 3.98 -1.40
C GLY A 313 4.42 2.75 -0.92
N ASP A 314 3.65 2.91 0.12
CA ASP A 314 2.67 1.91 0.49
C ASP A 314 1.40 2.06 -0.37
N HIS A 315 0.77 3.21 -0.38
CA HIS A 315 -0.41 3.55 -1.20
C HIS A 315 -0.43 5.05 -1.55
N PRO A 316 -1.28 5.48 -2.50
CA PRO A 316 -1.52 6.89 -2.76
C PRO A 316 -2.19 7.58 -1.56
N THR A 317 -1.83 8.83 -1.27
CA THR A 317 -2.42 9.56 -0.14
C THR A 317 -3.95 9.63 -0.21
N MET A 318 -4.59 9.50 0.95
CA MET A 318 -6.05 9.66 1.09
C MET A 318 -6.49 11.12 1.02
N GLN A 319 -5.56 12.08 1.02
CA GLN A 319 -5.84 13.52 0.88
C GLN A 319 -6.09 13.90 -0.59
N ASN A 320 -7.25 13.51 -1.10
CA ASN A 320 -7.60 13.59 -2.53
C ASN A 320 -7.57 15.01 -3.13
N ASN A 321 -7.67 16.07 -2.31
CA ASN A 321 -7.63 17.46 -2.74
C ASN A 321 -6.22 18.08 -2.74
N PHE A 322 -5.20 17.31 -2.39
CA PHE A 322 -3.82 17.77 -2.36
C PHE A 322 -3.26 18.05 -3.76
N TYR A 323 -3.57 17.17 -4.71
CA TYR A 323 -3.08 17.30 -6.08
C TYR A 323 -4.05 18.06 -6.99
N LYS A 324 -3.49 18.85 -7.92
CA LYS A 324 -4.20 19.36 -9.09
C LYS A 324 -3.92 18.41 -10.25
N LEU A 325 -4.79 17.43 -10.41
CA LEU A 325 -4.60 16.39 -11.42
C LEU A 325 -5.13 16.85 -12.78
N ASP A 326 -4.33 16.63 -13.83
CA ASP A 326 -4.78 16.76 -15.20
C ASP A 326 -5.75 15.63 -15.58
N ASN A 327 -6.62 15.91 -16.57
CA ASN A 327 -7.62 14.93 -17.01
C ASN A 327 -6.92 13.66 -17.54
N GLY A 328 -7.19 12.51 -16.91
CA GLY A 328 -6.60 11.23 -17.28
C GLY A 328 -5.27 10.90 -16.59
N TYR A 329 -4.73 11.77 -15.72
CA TYR A 329 -3.57 11.41 -14.91
C TYR A 329 -3.92 10.25 -13.97
N LYS A 330 -3.08 9.22 -13.97
CA LYS A 330 -3.21 8.06 -13.09
C LYS A 330 -2.20 8.17 -11.96
N ARG A 331 -2.69 8.21 -10.73
CA ARG A 331 -1.85 8.15 -9.53
C ARG A 331 -1.28 6.73 -9.41
N THR A 332 0.00 6.62 -9.14
CA THR A 332 0.70 5.34 -8.98
C THR A 332 1.62 5.37 -7.78
N VAL A 333 1.74 4.25 -7.10
CA VAL A 333 2.64 4.07 -5.95
C VAL A 333 4.08 4.17 -6.42
N PHE A 334 4.86 5.07 -5.83
CA PHE A 334 6.27 5.30 -6.16
C PHE A 334 7.12 4.05 -5.89
N ASN A 335 8.15 3.83 -6.68
CA ASN A 335 9.16 2.80 -6.41
C ASN A 335 10.54 3.18 -6.96
N THR A 336 11.59 2.71 -6.29
CA THR A 336 12.95 2.67 -6.82
C THR A 336 13.72 1.51 -6.20
N PHE A 337 14.54 0.86 -7.03
CA PHE A 337 15.34 -0.31 -6.65
C PHE A 337 16.81 0.04 -6.82
N ILE A 338 17.55 0.04 -5.72
CA ILE A 338 18.96 0.46 -5.66
C ILE A 338 19.82 -0.77 -5.42
N ASN A 339 20.97 -0.84 -6.11
CA ASN A 339 21.94 -1.93 -5.99
C ASN A 339 21.29 -3.31 -6.12
N VAL A 340 20.50 -3.52 -7.17
CA VAL A 340 19.90 -4.81 -7.49
C VAL A 340 20.97 -5.83 -7.96
N TYR A 341 20.64 -7.13 -7.88
CA TYR A 341 21.57 -8.19 -8.27
C TYR A 341 21.99 -8.10 -9.74
N ASN A 342 21.02 -7.85 -10.63
CA ASN A 342 21.25 -7.67 -12.07
C ASN A 342 20.10 -6.89 -12.69
N ASP A 343 20.41 -5.80 -13.37
CA ASP A 343 19.47 -4.93 -14.07
C ASP A 343 19.63 -4.96 -15.61
N ASN A 344 20.53 -5.81 -16.12
CA ASN A 344 20.79 -5.91 -17.55
C ASN A 344 19.55 -6.38 -18.31
N ASN A 345 19.13 -5.58 -19.32
CA ASN A 345 17.98 -5.85 -20.19
C ASN A 345 16.60 -5.92 -19.49
N VAL A 346 16.46 -5.36 -18.30
CA VAL A 346 15.17 -5.31 -17.62
C VAL A 346 14.23 -4.33 -18.32
N ARG A 347 13.05 -4.81 -18.73
CA ARG A 347 11.99 -3.96 -19.28
C ARG A 347 11.26 -3.26 -18.12
N ASN A 348 11.73 -2.07 -17.77
CA ASN A 348 11.20 -1.33 -16.62
C ASN A 348 10.23 -0.20 -16.99
N LYS A 349 9.99 0.09 -18.27
CA LYS A 349 9.07 1.13 -18.75
C LYS A 349 7.87 0.53 -19.48
N ASN A 350 6.75 1.27 -19.44
CA ASN A 350 5.47 0.85 -20.03
C ASN A 350 5.02 -0.55 -19.53
N ARG A 351 5.19 -0.79 -18.22
CA ARG A 351 4.71 -1.98 -17.51
C ARG A 351 3.46 -1.61 -16.70
N ILE A 352 2.34 -2.26 -16.98
CA ILE A 352 1.15 -2.09 -16.14
C ILE A 352 1.18 -3.16 -15.05
N PHE A 353 1.34 -2.74 -13.81
CA PHE A 353 1.49 -3.63 -12.66
C PHE A 353 0.85 -3.04 -11.40
N THR A 354 0.65 -3.87 -10.39
CA THR A 354 0.05 -3.51 -9.10
C THR A 354 1.06 -3.73 -7.97
N THR A 355 0.72 -3.26 -6.78
CA THR A 355 1.56 -3.51 -5.58
C THR A 355 1.73 -4.99 -5.25
N MET A 356 0.85 -5.88 -5.73
CA MET A 356 0.99 -7.34 -5.57
C MET A 356 2.17 -7.91 -6.36
N ASP A 357 2.55 -7.26 -7.47
CA ASP A 357 3.70 -7.67 -8.29
C ASP A 357 5.04 -7.38 -7.58
N MET A 358 5.05 -6.50 -6.57
CA MET A 358 6.26 -6.17 -5.80
C MET A 358 6.82 -7.37 -5.03
N PHE A 359 5.98 -8.32 -4.58
CA PHE A 359 6.45 -9.50 -3.85
C PHE A 359 7.44 -10.34 -4.66
N PRO A 360 7.09 -10.95 -5.82
CA PRO A 360 8.06 -11.69 -6.61
C PRO A 360 9.16 -10.79 -7.21
N THR A 361 8.88 -9.50 -7.45
CA THR A 361 9.86 -8.53 -7.95
C THR A 361 10.95 -8.24 -6.91
N THR A 362 10.62 -8.16 -5.63
CA THR A 362 11.59 -8.02 -4.54
C THR A 362 12.60 -9.16 -4.54
N LEU A 363 12.12 -10.39 -4.65
CA LEU A 363 12.99 -11.58 -4.77
C LEU A 363 13.84 -11.53 -6.04
N GLY A 364 13.25 -11.12 -7.18
CA GLY A 364 13.97 -10.92 -8.43
C GLY A 364 15.09 -9.88 -8.31
N ALA A 365 14.87 -8.77 -7.61
CA ALA A 365 15.87 -7.73 -7.32
C ALA A 365 17.07 -8.28 -6.53
N MET A 366 16.84 -9.27 -5.68
CA MET A 366 17.88 -9.96 -4.89
C MET A 366 18.59 -11.07 -5.68
N GLY A 367 18.19 -11.33 -6.93
CA GLY A 367 18.76 -12.37 -7.78
C GLY A 367 18.15 -13.75 -7.57
N VAL A 368 17.01 -13.83 -6.90
CA VAL A 368 16.28 -15.08 -6.69
C VAL A 368 15.54 -15.46 -7.97
N ASN A 369 15.74 -16.69 -8.42
CA ASN A 369 15.01 -17.25 -9.55
C ASN A 369 13.71 -17.93 -9.05
N ILE A 370 12.59 -17.57 -9.64
CA ILE A 370 11.27 -18.09 -9.31
C ILE A 370 10.75 -18.84 -10.54
N GLU A 371 10.47 -20.13 -10.39
CA GLU A 371 9.88 -20.93 -11.46
C GLU A 371 8.52 -20.34 -11.86
N GLY A 372 8.33 -20.07 -13.15
CA GLY A 372 7.12 -19.43 -13.68
C GLY A 372 6.98 -17.92 -13.41
N ASN A 373 7.94 -17.30 -12.70
CA ASN A 373 8.00 -15.85 -12.42
C ASN A 373 6.77 -15.29 -11.66
N ARG A 374 6.02 -16.10 -10.94
CA ARG A 374 4.82 -15.68 -10.17
C ARG A 374 4.85 -16.18 -8.74
N LEU A 375 4.38 -15.31 -7.81
CA LEU A 375 4.07 -15.67 -6.42
C LEU A 375 2.86 -14.86 -5.95
N GLY A 376 1.98 -15.47 -5.16
CA GLY A 376 0.66 -14.89 -4.94
C GLY A 376 -0.08 -14.78 -6.27
N ILE A 377 -0.62 -13.62 -6.59
CA ILE A 377 -1.10 -13.30 -7.93
C ILE A 377 -0.20 -12.27 -8.62
N GLY A 378 0.95 -11.96 -8.04
CA GLY A 378 1.95 -11.04 -8.58
C GLY A 378 2.93 -11.71 -9.54
N THR A 379 3.52 -10.91 -10.43
CA THR A 379 4.50 -11.31 -11.44
C THR A 379 5.82 -10.60 -11.20
N ASN A 380 6.94 -11.31 -11.28
CA ASN A 380 8.28 -10.75 -11.19
C ASN A 380 8.57 -9.83 -12.40
N LEU A 381 8.73 -8.53 -12.14
CA LEU A 381 8.96 -7.50 -13.16
C LEU A 381 10.37 -7.55 -13.77
N PHE A 382 11.30 -8.27 -13.16
CA PHE A 382 12.62 -8.58 -13.78
C PHE A 382 12.50 -9.60 -14.91
N SER A 383 11.34 -10.22 -15.08
CA SER A 383 11.07 -11.14 -16.20
C SER A 383 10.25 -10.46 -17.31
N ASP A 384 10.25 -11.09 -18.50
CA ASP A 384 9.42 -10.69 -19.63
C ASP A 384 7.94 -11.15 -19.48
N SER A 385 7.61 -11.87 -18.40
CA SER A 385 6.27 -12.35 -18.13
C SER A 385 5.31 -11.17 -17.95
N LYS A 386 4.12 -11.29 -18.53
CA LYS A 386 3.05 -10.29 -18.35
C LYS A 386 2.48 -10.37 -16.94
N THR A 387 2.21 -9.21 -16.35
CA THR A 387 1.41 -9.10 -15.13
C THR A 387 -0.06 -9.40 -15.43
N LEU A 388 -0.86 -9.68 -14.39
CA LEU A 388 -2.31 -9.83 -14.59
C LEU A 388 -2.97 -8.54 -15.09
N ALA A 389 -2.45 -7.37 -14.68
CA ALA A 389 -2.92 -6.09 -15.20
C ALA A 389 -2.58 -5.89 -16.69
N GLU A 390 -1.44 -6.41 -17.17
CA GLU A 390 -1.08 -6.44 -18.60
C GLU A 390 -1.87 -7.47 -19.40
N GLU A 391 -2.28 -8.60 -18.78
CA GLU A 391 -3.03 -9.67 -19.45
C GLU A 391 -4.52 -9.33 -19.63
N MET A 392 -5.17 -8.80 -18.60
CA MET A 392 -6.61 -8.60 -18.60
C MET A 392 -7.06 -7.14 -18.51
N GLY A 393 -6.14 -6.21 -18.26
CA GLY A 393 -6.43 -4.81 -17.98
C GLY A 393 -6.75 -4.56 -16.51
N ILE A 394 -6.31 -3.39 -15.97
CA ILE A 394 -6.45 -3.05 -14.55
C ILE A 394 -7.90 -2.95 -14.09
N ASP A 395 -8.80 -2.43 -14.94
CA ASP A 395 -10.23 -2.30 -14.60
C ASP A 395 -10.90 -3.66 -14.43
N LYS A 396 -10.57 -4.63 -15.30
CA LYS A 396 -11.07 -5.99 -15.20
C LYS A 396 -10.47 -6.71 -13.99
N LEU A 397 -9.17 -6.54 -13.74
CA LEU A 397 -8.52 -7.10 -12.55
C LEU A 397 -9.20 -6.58 -11.28
N ASN A 398 -9.43 -5.27 -11.16
CA ASN A 398 -10.13 -4.66 -10.04
C ASN A 398 -11.58 -5.15 -9.91
N THR A 399 -12.26 -5.37 -11.02
CA THR A 399 -13.61 -5.95 -11.02
C THR A 399 -13.60 -7.37 -10.44
N GLU A 400 -12.64 -8.20 -10.86
CA GLU A 400 -12.51 -9.57 -10.35
C GLU A 400 -12.08 -9.61 -8.88
N LEU A 401 -11.17 -8.72 -8.45
CA LEU A 401 -10.75 -8.60 -7.05
C LEU A 401 -11.90 -8.21 -6.11
N LYS A 402 -12.84 -7.37 -6.56
CA LYS A 402 -14.02 -6.95 -5.77
C LYS A 402 -15.04 -8.06 -5.54
N LYS A 403 -15.12 -9.04 -6.44
CA LYS A 403 -16.07 -10.16 -6.34
C LYS A 403 -15.72 -11.07 -5.16
N ASN A 404 -16.70 -11.85 -4.69
CA ASN A 404 -16.46 -12.90 -3.72
C ASN A 404 -15.53 -13.97 -4.30
N SER A 405 -14.75 -14.64 -3.46
CA SER A 405 -13.92 -15.77 -3.87
C SER A 405 -13.84 -16.81 -2.76
N ALA A 406 -14.50 -17.94 -2.97
CA ALA A 406 -14.44 -19.06 -2.04
C ALA A 406 -13.00 -19.54 -1.83
N TYR A 407 -12.20 -19.61 -2.92
CA TYR A 407 -10.80 -20.00 -2.85
C TYR A 407 -9.99 -19.07 -1.94
N TYR A 408 -10.16 -17.73 -2.08
CA TYR A 408 -9.46 -16.75 -1.25
C TYR A 408 -9.75 -16.95 0.25
N TYR A 409 -11.02 -17.08 0.62
CA TYR A 409 -11.40 -17.22 2.03
C TYR A 409 -11.10 -18.61 2.61
N GLN A 410 -11.09 -19.65 1.81
CA GLN A 410 -10.85 -21.03 2.24
C GLN A 410 -9.36 -21.37 2.32
N TYR A 411 -8.54 -20.90 1.39
CA TYR A 411 -7.15 -21.33 1.24
C TYR A 411 -6.13 -20.24 1.51
N ILE A 412 -6.45 -18.96 1.23
CA ILE A 412 -5.50 -17.87 1.42
C ILE A 412 -5.67 -17.23 2.80
N ARG A 413 -6.92 -16.97 3.20
CA ARG A 413 -7.23 -16.21 4.42
C ARG A 413 -7.76 -17.06 5.58
N LYS A 414 -7.72 -18.38 5.49
CA LYS A 414 -8.15 -19.27 6.58
C LYS A 414 -7.30 -19.03 7.83
N ASN A 415 -7.93 -18.76 8.97
CA ASN A 415 -7.26 -18.70 10.27
C ASN A 415 -7.38 -20.08 10.94
N GLU A 416 -6.26 -20.73 11.26
CA GLU A 416 -6.25 -22.04 11.94
C GLU A 416 -6.88 -22.01 13.34
N ASP A 417 -6.94 -20.84 13.99
CA ASP A 417 -7.43 -20.71 15.37
C ASP A 417 -8.95 -20.87 15.53
N LYS A 418 -9.74 -20.91 14.44
CA LYS A 418 -11.21 -21.10 14.52
C LYS A 418 -11.66 -22.58 14.56
N GLU A 419 -10.76 -23.53 14.35
CA GLU A 419 -11.10 -24.98 14.41
C GLU A 419 -10.92 -25.59 15.81
N LYS A 420 -10.52 -24.81 16.83
CA LYS A 420 -10.32 -25.29 18.22
C LYS A 420 -11.39 -24.82 19.19
N LYS A 421 -12.63 -24.60 18.72
CA LYS A 421 -13.79 -24.36 19.61
C LYS A 421 -14.93 -25.31 19.32
#